data_68b7e2a8f57a82efb3f420a54a6f7197
#
_entry.id   68b7e2a8f57a82efb3f420a54a6f7197
#
_cell.length_a   1.000
_cell.length_b   1.000
_cell.length_c   1.000
_cell.angle_alpha   90.00
_cell.angle_beta   90.00
_cell.angle_gamma   90.00
#
_symmetry.space_group_name_H-M   'P 1'
#
loop_
_entity.id
_entity.type
_entity.pdbx_description
1 polymer ?
#
loop_
_entity_poly.entity_id
_entity_poly.type
_entity_poly.pdbx_seq_one_letter_code
_entity_poly.pdbx_strand_id
1 'polypeptide(L)'
;MRPLACASRPITENDSDICVFTEWRMVRPCRMNGMKILRTKLENRGETSMEKSRIRPVPAGKSVRMSYSRQKEVLEMPNLIEIQKDSYQWFLDEGLREAFDDISPIADFAGHLSLEFVDFTLCKDDIKYTIEECKERDATYAAPLKVKVRLYNKDKDEMNEHEIFMGDLPLMTDTGSFVINGAERVIVSQLVRSPGIYYGIGHDKVGKELYTCTVIPNRGAWLEYETDSNDVFYVRVDRTRKVPVTVLIRALGFGTNAEILELFGEEPKLL
;
A
#
# COMPACT_ATOMS: atom_id res chain seq x y z
N MET A 1 -23.05 -18.08 13.80
CA MET A 1 -22.05 -17.07 13.44
C MET A 1 -22.74 -15.72 13.44
N ARG A 2 -22.44 -14.85 14.38
CA ARG A 2 -23.13 -13.56 14.54
C ARG A 2 -22.34 -12.48 13.79
N PRO A 3 -22.96 -11.59 13.00
CA PRO A 3 -22.25 -10.46 12.41
C PRO A 3 -22.02 -9.39 13.47
N LEU A 4 -20.78 -8.91 13.57
CA LEU A 4 -20.40 -7.76 14.37
C LEU A 4 -20.93 -6.49 13.69
N ALA A 5 -21.90 -5.85 14.33
CA ALA A 5 -22.40 -4.55 13.96
C ALA A 5 -21.31 -3.50 14.19
N CYS A 6 -20.84 -2.88 13.12
CA CYS A 6 -20.00 -1.69 13.18
C CYS A 6 -20.89 -0.49 13.45
N ALA A 7 -20.87 0.04 14.69
CA ALA A 7 -21.60 1.23 15.08
C ALA A 7 -20.95 2.46 14.41
N SER A 8 -21.68 3.09 13.50
CA SER A 8 -21.34 4.37 12.89
C SER A 8 -21.38 5.47 13.95
N ARG A 9 -20.23 6.02 14.34
CA ARG A 9 -20.14 7.31 15.02
C ARG A 9 -20.12 8.42 13.98
N PRO A 10 -20.78 9.56 14.22
CA PRO A 10 -20.68 10.71 13.33
C PRO A 10 -19.25 11.25 13.39
N ILE A 11 -18.66 11.45 12.22
CA ILE A 11 -17.32 12.01 12.02
C ILE A 11 -17.39 13.49 12.40
N THR A 12 -16.72 13.88 13.48
CA THR A 12 -16.42 15.29 13.76
C THR A 12 -15.18 15.69 12.96
N GLU A 13 -15.16 16.93 12.47
CA GLU A 13 -14.23 17.51 11.47
C GLU A 13 -12.72 17.46 11.83
N ASN A 14 -12.28 16.77 12.89
CA ASN A 14 -10.90 16.84 13.38
C ASN A 14 -10.13 15.50 13.42
N ASP A 15 -10.67 14.40 12.91
CA ASP A 15 -9.94 13.15 12.83
C ASP A 15 -9.43 12.91 11.39
N SER A 16 -8.33 13.55 11.07
CA SER A 16 -7.54 13.21 9.89
C SER A 16 -6.62 12.04 10.22
N ASP A 17 -7.14 10.82 10.18
CA ASP A 17 -6.30 9.63 10.13
C ASP A 17 -5.61 9.58 8.77
N ILE A 18 -4.40 10.14 8.74
CA ILE A 18 -3.54 10.13 7.57
C ILE A 18 -2.88 8.76 7.50
N CYS A 19 -3.39 7.89 6.64
CA CYS A 19 -2.72 6.63 6.33
C CYS A 19 -1.57 6.88 5.35
N VAL A 20 -0.37 6.47 5.72
CA VAL A 20 0.79 6.46 4.84
C VAL A 20 0.74 5.21 3.97
N PHE A 21 0.59 5.40 2.67
CA PHE A 21 0.69 4.32 1.70
C PHE A 21 2.04 4.40 0.99
N THR A 22 2.75 3.31 0.98
CA THR A 22 3.73 3.05 -0.08
C THR A 22 2.95 2.45 -1.26
N GLU A 23 3.42 2.60 -2.49
CA GLU A 23 2.78 2.10 -3.72
C GLU A 23 2.36 0.61 -3.66
N TRP A 24 2.77 -0.08 -2.62
CA TRP A 24 2.67 -1.51 -2.39
C TRP A 24 1.89 -1.90 -1.13
N ARG A 25 0.72 -1.34 -0.86
CA ARG A 25 -0.17 -1.73 0.25
C ARG A 25 0.03 -1.01 1.60
N MET A 26 -1.10 -0.91 2.26
CA MET A 26 -1.27 -0.40 3.63
C MET A 26 -0.26 -1.07 4.57
N VAL A 27 0.73 -0.32 5.01
CA VAL A 27 1.54 -0.73 6.16
C VAL A 27 0.55 -0.86 7.33
N ARG A 28 0.30 -2.08 7.80
CA ARG A 28 -0.45 -2.25 9.05
C ARG A 28 0.24 -1.39 10.09
N PRO A 29 -0.50 -0.62 10.89
CA PRO A 29 0.13 0.15 11.94
C PRO A 29 0.98 -0.82 12.74
N CYS A 30 2.28 -0.53 12.79
CA CYS A 30 3.24 -1.29 13.56
C CYS A 30 2.65 -1.43 14.96
N ARG A 31 2.31 -2.64 15.37
CA ARG A 31 1.81 -2.92 16.71
C ARG A 31 2.95 -2.56 17.64
N MET A 32 2.92 -1.36 18.20
CA MET A 32 3.82 -0.96 19.26
C MET A 32 3.59 -1.93 20.42
N ASN A 33 4.37 -3.00 20.40
CA ASN A 33 4.41 -3.92 21.54
C ASN A 33 4.85 -3.13 22.76
N GLY A 34 3.85 -2.89 23.61
CA GLY A 34 4.01 -2.66 25.01
C GLY A 34 5.22 -1.81 25.44
N MET A 35 5.12 -0.50 25.25
CA MET A 35 5.94 0.43 26.01
C MET A 35 5.56 0.25 27.49
N LYS A 36 6.29 -0.62 28.19
CA LYS A 36 6.27 -0.67 29.66
C LYS A 36 6.79 0.68 30.13
N ILE A 37 5.87 1.56 30.47
CA ILE A 37 6.18 2.78 31.23
C ILE A 37 6.68 2.31 32.58
N LEU A 38 7.99 2.20 32.72
CA LEU A 38 8.64 2.11 34.02
C LEU A 38 8.42 3.46 34.69
N ARG A 39 7.46 3.48 35.63
CA ARG A 39 7.36 4.55 36.63
C ARG A 39 8.63 4.49 37.49
N THR A 40 9.68 5.20 37.07
CA THR A 40 10.80 5.52 37.93
C THR A 40 10.35 6.61 38.90
N LYS A 41 10.36 6.27 40.18
CA LYS A 41 10.22 7.20 41.31
C LYS A 41 11.20 8.39 41.09
N LEU A 42 10.64 9.58 40.98
CA LEU A 42 11.37 10.83 41.14
C LEU A 42 11.81 10.90 42.62
N GLU A 43 13.02 10.49 42.90
CA GLU A 43 13.71 10.91 44.12
C GLU A 43 14.38 12.25 43.84
N ASN A 44 13.81 13.30 44.41
CA ASN A 44 14.41 14.60 44.57
C ASN A 44 15.75 14.45 45.32
N ARG A 45 16.85 14.64 44.66
CA ARG A 45 18.10 15.12 45.27
C ARG A 45 18.62 16.28 44.46
N GLY A 46 18.44 17.47 45.03
CA GLY A 46 19.19 18.66 44.63
C GLY A 46 20.66 18.41 44.89
N GLU A 47 21.42 18.36 43.82
CA GLU A 47 22.86 18.65 43.81
C GLU A 47 23.16 19.44 42.56
N THR A 48 23.29 20.76 42.74
CA THR A 48 23.91 21.68 41.82
C THR A 48 25.40 21.40 41.74
N SER A 49 25.78 20.42 40.92
CA SER A 49 27.15 20.25 40.47
C SER A 49 27.20 20.71 39.04
N MET A 50 27.85 21.83 38.77
CA MET A 50 28.28 22.25 37.44
C MET A 50 29.24 21.20 36.88
N GLU A 51 28.76 20.10 36.40
CA GLU A 51 29.53 19.13 35.64
C GLU A 51 29.93 19.77 34.31
N LYS A 52 31.23 20.06 34.20
CA LYS A 52 31.87 20.43 32.92
C LYS A 52 31.40 19.47 31.86
N SER A 53 30.74 19.97 30.82
CA SER A 53 30.26 19.18 29.69
C SER A 53 31.41 18.37 29.09
N ARG A 54 31.50 17.10 29.44
CA ARG A 54 32.49 16.19 28.85
C ARG A 54 31.96 15.77 27.50
N ILE A 55 32.64 16.21 26.44
CA ILE A 55 32.41 15.70 25.08
C ILE A 55 32.65 14.19 25.12
N ARG A 56 31.66 13.42 24.67
CA ARG A 56 31.73 11.95 24.68
C ARG A 56 31.46 11.39 23.30
N PRO A 57 32.19 10.35 22.91
CA PRO A 57 31.90 9.63 21.68
C PRO A 57 30.67 8.77 21.89
N VAL A 58 29.69 8.83 20.95
CA VAL A 58 28.50 8.03 20.92
C VAL A 58 28.47 7.23 19.60
N PRO A 59 28.34 5.91 19.62
CA PRO A 59 28.25 5.11 18.42
C PRO A 59 26.94 5.45 17.68
N ALA A 60 27.03 5.70 16.38
CA ALA A 60 25.90 5.96 15.50
C ALA A 60 26.03 5.07 14.26
N GLY A 61 25.58 3.84 14.37
CA GLY A 61 25.75 2.82 13.33
C GLY A 61 27.22 2.47 13.09
N LYS A 62 27.69 2.62 11.85
CA LYS A 62 29.10 2.36 11.47
C LYS A 62 30.05 3.51 11.84
N SER A 63 29.57 4.63 12.32
CA SER A 63 30.37 5.83 12.65
C SER A 63 30.25 6.19 14.12
N VAL A 64 31.21 7.01 14.60
CA VAL A 64 31.23 7.54 15.97
C VAL A 64 30.98 9.04 15.90
N ARG A 65 29.96 9.52 16.61
CA ARG A 65 29.63 10.94 16.73
C ARG A 65 30.10 11.46 18.09
N MET A 66 30.52 12.72 18.15
CA MET A 66 30.84 13.37 19.39
C MET A 66 29.61 14.07 19.94
N SER A 67 29.15 13.65 21.11
CA SER A 67 27.99 14.25 21.79
C SER A 67 28.45 15.41 22.67
N TYR A 68 27.84 16.58 22.46
CA TYR A 68 27.99 17.78 23.25
C TYR A 68 26.82 18.00 24.21
N SER A 69 25.90 17.01 24.32
CA SER A 69 24.74 17.10 25.18
C SER A 69 25.13 17.14 26.65
N ARG A 70 24.51 18.04 27.40
CA ARG A 70 24.66 18.15 28.86
C ARG A 70 23.86 17.10 29.62
N GLN A 71 22.81 16.56 28.98
CA GLN A 71 21.95 15.54 29.53
C GLN A 71 22.39 14.16 29.03
N LYS A 72 22.13 13.11 29.83
CA LYS A 72 22.28 11.74 29.37
C LYS A 72 21.20 11.44 28.34
N GLU A 73 21.55 10.78 27.28
CA GLU A 73 20.58 10.24 26.34
C GLU A 73 19.72 9.20 27.06
N VAL A 74 18.42 9.42 27.09
CA VAL A 74 17.42 8.53 27.72
C VAL A 74 16.87 7.53 26.71
N LEU A 75 16.85 7.94 25.44
CA LEU A 75 16.38 7.14 24.33
C LEU A 75 17.48 7.02 23.29
N GLU A 76 17.59 5.86 22.66
CA GLU A 76 18.46 5.67 21.51
C GLU A 76 17.96 6.50 20.33
N MET A 77 18.89 6.94 19.48
CA MET A 77 18.53 7.67 18.27
C MET A 77 17.73 6.74 17.34
N PRO A 78 16.50 7.11 16.94
CA PRO A 78 15.70 6.27 16.04
C PRO A 78 16.39 6.11 14.68
N ASN A 79 16.24 4.94 14.11
CA ASN A 79 16.71 4.68 12.75
C ASN A 79 15.74 5.34 11.74
N LEU A 80 16.17 6.45 11.14
CA LEU A 80 15.32 7.24 10.23
C LEU A 80 14.97 6.53 8.91
N ILE A 81 15.71 5.49 8.57
CA ILE A 81 15.49 4.69 7.33
C ILE A 81 14.83 3.33 7.60
N GLU A 82 14.42 3.08 8.83
CA GLU A 82 13.78 1.80 9.25
C GLU A 82 12.51 1.54 8.46
N ILE A 83 11.65 2.54 8.28
CA ILE A 83 10.40 2.42 7.52
C ILE A 83 10.63 1.91 6.10
N GLN A 84 11.66 2.42 5.42
CA GLN A 84 11.99 2.02 4.05
C GLN A 84 12.55 0.60 4.00
N LYS A 85 13.43 0.25 4.94
CA LYS A 85 14.01 -1.09 5.02
C LYS A 85 12.98 -2.15 5.36
N ASP A 86 12.11 -1.88 6.33
CA ASP A 86 11.05 -2.79 6.73
C ASP A 86 10.03 -2.98 5.62
N SER A 87 9.68 -1.90 4.91
CA SER A 87 8.79 -1.97 3.75
C SER A 87 9.37 -2.82 2.62
N TYR A 88 10.67 -2.67 2.33
CA TYR A 88 11.32 -3.47 1.30
C TYR A 88 11.48 -4.94 1.72
N GLN A 89 11.79 -5.19 3.00
CA GLN A 89 11.86 -6.56 3.51
C GLN A 89 10.50 -7.25 3.44
N TRP A 90 9.45 -6.57 3.87
CA TRP A 90 8.07 -7.06 3.71
C TRP A 90 7.73 -7.36 2.24
N PHE A 91 8.15 -6.47 1.32
CA PHE A 91 7.92 -6.68 -0.11
C PHE A 91 8.58 -7.97 -0.62
N LEU A 92 9.80 -8.27 -0.16
CA LEU A 92 10.51 -9.50 -0.54
C LEU A 92 9.88 -10.76 0.09
N ASP A 93 9.43 -10.65 1.34
CA ASP A 93 8.94 -11.81 2.11
C ASP A 93 7.46 -12.14 1.77
N GLU A 94 6.61 -11.12 1.65
CA GLU A 94 5.17 -11.29 1.47
C GLU A 94 4.65 -10.63 0.19
N GLY A 95 5.07 -9.40 -0.11
CA GLY A 95 4.49 -8.57 -1.15
C GLY A 95 4.65 -9.13 -2.56
N LEU A 96 5.77 -9.77 -2.87
CA LEU A 96 5.95 -10.44 -4.16
C LEU A 96 4.99 -11.63 -4.31
N ARG A 97 4.79 -12.41 -3.27
CA ARG A 97 3.85 -13.54 -3.28
C ARG A 97 2.42 -13.06 -3.50
N GLU A 98 2.00 -12.05 -2.74
CA GLU A 98 0.69 -11.45 -2.93
C GLU A 98 0.48 -10.91 -4.35
N ALA A 99 1.51 -10.29 -4.94
CA ALA A 99 1.42 -9.77 -6.31
C ALA A 99 1.25 -10.88 -7.36
N PHE A 100 1.91 -12.03 -7.18
CA PHE A 100 1.73 -13.18 -8.05
C PHE A 100 0.38 -13.87 -7.83
N ASP A 101 -0.06 -14.01 -6.58
CA ASP A 101 -1.36 -14.61 -6.24
C ASP A 101 -2.53 -13.78 -6.77
N ASP A 102 -2.43 -12.44 -6.75
CA ASP A 102 -3.45 -11.53 -7.29
C ASP A 102 -3.63 -11.65 -8.81
N ILE A 103 -2.58 -12.03 -9.54
CA ILE A 103 -2.62 -12.18 -11.01
C ILE A 103 -2.97 -13.62 -11.41
N SER A 104 -2.65 -14.58 -10.56
CA SER A 104 -2.86 -16.03 -10.78
C SER A 104 -4.31 -16.43 -10.44
N PRO A 105 -4.95 -17.32 -11.22
CA PRO A 105 -4.50 -17.88 -12.49
C PRO A 105 -4.82 -16.98 -13.69
N ILE A 106 -3.96 -16.99 -14.71
CA ILE A 106 -4.23 -16.37 -16.00
C ILE A 106 -4.86 -17.42 -16.90
N ALA A 107 -6.16 -17.28 -17.17
CA ALA A 107 -6.90 -18.21 -18.01
C ALA A 107 -7.08 -17.66 -19.42
N ASP A 108 -7.09 -18.55 -20.42
CA ASP A 108 -7.50 -18.22 -21.77
C ASP A 108 -8.98 -17.87 -21.82
N PHE A 109 -9.40 -17.08 -22.83
CA PHE A 109 -10.78 -16.69 -23.04
C PHE A 109 -11.73 -17.89 -23.14
N ALA A 110 -11.27 -18.99 -23.78
CA ALA A 110 -12.01 -20.25 -23.88
C ALA A 110 -11.95 -21.12 -22.60
N GLY A 111 -11.06 -20.78 -21.66
CA GLY A 111 -10.84 -21.52 -20.43
C GLY A 111 -10.14 -22.89 -20.61
N HIS A 112 -9.51 -23.12 -21.77
CA HIS A 112 -8.78 -24.36 -22.07
C HIS A 112 -7.36 -24.37 -21.49
N LEU A 113 -6.72 -23.19 -21.43
CA LEU A 113 -5.39 -23.02 -20.89
C LEU A 113 -5.44 -22.19 -19.63
N SER A 114 -4.72 -22.60 -18.60
CA SER A 114 -4.55 -21.86 -17.35
C SER A 114 -3.08 -21.84 -16.97
N LEU A 115 -2.57 -20.64 -16.71
CA LEU A 115 -1.20 -20.40 -16.26
C LEU A 115 -1.24 -19.93 -14.81
N GLU A 116 -0.51 -20.62 -13.95
CA GLU A 116 -0.42 -20.32 -12.53
C GLU A 116 1.03 -20.02 -12.14
N PHE A 117 1.21 -19.01 -11.29
CA PHE A 117 2.49 -18.75 -10.64
C PHE A 117 2.56 -19.56 -9.34
N VAL A 118 3.49 -20.50 -9.29
CA VAL A 118 3.60 -21.44 -8.15
C VAL A 118 4.52 -20.92 -7.08
N ASP A 119 5.70 -20.43 -7.48
CA ASP A 119 6.75 -19.97 -6.57
C ASP A 119 7.72 -19.04 -7.30
N PHE A 120 8.50 -18.29 -6.54
CA PHE A 120 9.55 -17.44 -7.10
C PHE A 120 10.85 -17.59 -6.31
N THR A 121 11.97 -17.39 -7.01
CA THR A 121 13.31 -17.42 -6.43
C THR A 121 14.09 -16.20 -6.84
N LEU A 122 14.56 -15.43 -5.85
CA LEU A 122 15.46 -14.31 -6.09
C LEU A 122 16.91 -14.79 -5.96
N CYS A 123 17.63 -14.82 -7.08
CA CYS A 123 19.00 -15.32 -7.15
C CYS A 123 20.00 -14.25 -6.68
N LYS A 124 20.17 -14.12 -5.36
CA LYS A 124 21.10 -13.15 -4.77
C LYS A 124 22.57 -13.50 -5.02
N ASP A 125 22.86 -14.75 -5.37
CA ASP A 125 24.22 -15.23 -5.66
C ASP A 125 24.66 -14.86 -7.09
N ASP A 126 23.72 -14.60 -7.99
CA ASP A 126 23.96 -14.26 -9.40
C ASP A 126 24.03 -12.74 -9.67
N ILE A 127 24.41 -11.96 -8.68
CA ILE A 127 24.57 -10.49 -8.84
C ILE A 127 25.77 -10.21 -9.73
N LYS A 128 25.55 -9.52 -10.86
CA LYS A 128 26.58 -9.29 -11.89
C LYS A 128 27.66 -8.30 -11.44
N TYR A 129 27.30 -7.27 -10.69
CA TYR A 129 28.17 -6.16 -10.34
C TYR A 129 27.97 -5.76 -8.88
N THR A 130 29.03 -5.34 -8.24
CA THR A 130 28.99 -4.71 -6.91
C THR A 130 28.35 -3.32 -6.97
N ILE A 131 27.99 -2.75 -5.83
CA ILE A 131 27.38 -1.43 -5.75
C ILE A 131 28.29 -0.36 -6.38
N GLU A 132 29.60 -0.44 -6.12
CA GLU A 132 30.60 0.50 -6.64
C GLU A 132 30.76 0.38 -8.15
N GLU A 133 30.86 -0.85 -8.64
CA GLU A 133 30.93 -1.11 -10.09
C GLU A 133 29.66 -0.67 -10.83
N CYS A 134 28.48 -0.83 -10.20
CA CYS A 134 27.24 -0.33 -10.78
C CYS A 134 27.25 1.20 -10.95
N LYS A 135 27.83 1.94 -9.98
CA LYS A 135 27.98 3.40 -10.07
C LYS A 135 28.97 3.84 -11.14
N GLU A 136 30.07 3.08 -11.32
CA GLU A 136 31.08 3.38 -12.33
C GLU A 136 30.63 3.04 -13.77
N ARG A 137 29.83 1.98 -13.91
CA ARG A 137 29.40 1.45 -15.23
C ARG A 137 28.00 1.89 -15.65
N ASP A 138 27.37 2.80 -14.91
CA ASP A 138 25.98 3.21 -15.14
C ASP A 138 25.00 2.01 -15.18
N ALA A 139 25.26 0.98 -14.35
CA ALA A 139 24.47 -0.23 -14.26
C ALA A 139 23.48 -0.17 -13.07
N THR A 140 22.54 -1.10 -13.06
CA THR A 140 21.57 -1.26 -11.96
C THR A 140 22.02 -2.38 -11.02
N TYR A 141 22.04 -2.12 -9.72
CA TYR A 141 22.27 -3.14 -8.72
C TYR A 141 21.01 -3.97 -8.52
N ALA A 142 20.98 -5.16 -9.11
CA ALA A 142 19.81 -6.03 -9.17
C ALA A 142 20.19 -7.51 -9.11
N ALA A 143 19.23 -8.33 -8.70
CA ALA A 143 19.34 -9.78 -8.75
C ALA A 143 18.30 -10.36 -9.71
N PRO A 144 18.61 -11.45 -10.44
CA PRO A 144 17.68 -12.14 -11.31
C PRO A 144 16.51 -12.75 -10.51
N LEU A 145 15.30 -12.47 -10.94
CA LEU A 145 14.06 -13.06 -10.43
C LEU A 145 13.63 -14.18 -11.36
N LYS A 146 13.59 -15.39 -10.85
CA LYS A 146 13.08 -16.58 -11.53
C LYS A 146 11.76 -16.97 -10.91
N VAL A 147 10.80 -17.34 -11.76
CA VAL A 147 9.46 -17.71 -11.34
C VAL A 147 9.11 -19.09 -11.86
N LYS A 148 8.63 -19.94 -10.97
CA LYS A 148 8.12 -21.25 -11.33
C LYS A 148 6.67 -21.14 -11.75
N VAL A 149 6.39 -21.43 -13.01
CA VAL A 149 5.06 -21.36 -13.60
C VAL A 149 4.56 -22.77 -13.92
N ARG A 150 3.27 -22.95 -13.76
CA ARG A 150 2.52 -24.15 -14.11
C ARG A 150 1.53 -23.82 -15.20
N LEU A 151 1.66 -24.50 -16.34
CA LEU A 151 0.72 -24.41 -17.44
C LEU A 151 -0.15 -25.67 -17.44
N TYR A 152 -1.45 -25.47 -17.26
CA TYR A 152 -2.44 -26.54 -17.31
C TYR A 152 -3.24 -26.45 -18.62
N ASN A 153 -3.27 -27.54 -19.38
CA ASN A 153 -4.05 -27.68 -20.61
C ASN A 153 -5.18 -28.68 -20.37
N LYS A 154 -6.42 -28.17 -20.31
CA LYS A 154 -7.62 -28.98 -20.06
C LYS A 154 -7.96 -29.96 -21.20
N ASP A 155 -7.64 -29.57 -22.44
CA ASP A 155 -7.99 -30.40 -23.61
C ASP A 155 -7.17 -31.70 -23.68
N LYS A 156 -5.92 -31.63 -23.20
CA LYS A 156 -5.02 -32.77 -23.19
C LYS A 156 -4.80 -33.37 -21.81
N ASP A 157 -5.37 -32.71 -20.76
CA ASP A 157 -5.13 -33.05 -19.36
C ASP A 157 -3.62 -33.10 -19.01
N GLU A 158 -2.85 -32.17 -19.62
CA GLU A 158 -1.41 -32.08 -19.45
C GLU A 158 -1.09 -30.91 -18.51
N MET A 159 -0.19 -31.16 -17.58
CA MET A 159 0.37 -30.16 -16.67
C MET A 159 1.88 -30.06 -16.87
N ASN A 160 2.36 -28.89 -17.24
CA ASN A 160 3.77 -28.61 -17.46
C ASN A 160 4.24 -27.53 -16.48
N GLU A 161 5.36 -27.81 -15.77
CA GLU A 161 6.01 -26.83 -14.91
C GLU A 161 7.33 -26.39 -15.52
N HIS A 162 7.57 -25.09 -15.54
CA HIS A 162 8.81 -24.49 -16.03
C HIS A 162 9.25 -23.35 -15.11
N GLU A 163 10.57 -23.22 -14.96
CA GLU A 163 11.17 -22.06 -14.33
C GLU A 163 11.51 -21.04 -15.42
N ILE A 164 10.98 -19.84 -15.31
CA ILE A 164 11.20 -18.76 -16.27
C ILE A 164 11.92 -17.59 -15.62
N PHE A 165 12.78 -16.93 -16.37
CA PHE A 165 13.38 -15.67 -15.99
C PHE A 165 12.35 -14.55 -16.19
N MET A 166 11.98 -13.86 -15.11
CA MET A 166 11.01 -12.79 -15.16
C MET A 166 11.65 -11.43 -15.42
N GLY A 167 12.83 -11.23 -14.85
CA GLY A 167 13.58 -9.98 -14.96
C GLY A 167 14.57 -9.80 -13.83
N ASP A 168 15.29 -8.69 -13.88
CA ASP A 168 16.21 -8.31 -12.81
C ASP A 168 15.49 -7.39 -11.81
N LEU A 169 15.42 -7.81 -10.55
CA LEU A 169 14.79 -7.05 -9.47
C LEU A 169 15.85 -6.16 -8.78
N PRO A 170 15.69 -4.84 -8.73
CA PRO A 170 16.61 -3.95 -8.03
C PRO A 170 16.69 -4.29 -6.54
N LEU A 171 17.90 -4.33 -6.01
CA LEU A 171 18.16 -4.60 -4.60
C LEU A 171 18.42 -3.29 -3.83
N MET A 172 17.89 -3.26 -2.60
CA MET A 172 18.17 -2.16 -1.67
C MET A 172 19.56 -2.31 -1.06
N THR A 173 20.29 -1.20 -0.98
CA THR A 173 21.57 -1.13 -0.30
C THR A 173 21.38 -1.05 1.22
N ASP A 174 22.48 -1.24 1.98
CA ASP A 174 22.48 -1.10 3.44
C ASP A 174 22.01 0.30 3.91
N THR A 175 22.16 1.32 3.06
CA THR A 175 21.78 2.70 3.35
C THR A 175 20.31 3.01 3.02
N GLY A 176 19.52 2.00 2.56
CA GLY A 176 18.12 2.16 2.20
C GLY A 176 17.88 2.83 0.84
N SER A 177 18.90 2.84 -0.02
CA SER A 177 18.85 3.39 -1.38
C SER A 177 18.88 2.28 -2.43
N PHE A 178 18.57 2.63 -3.67
CA PHE A 178 18.70 1.77 -4.86
C PHE A 178 19.70 2.40 -5.81
N VAL A 179 20.51 1.58 -6.45
CA VAL A 179 21.40 2.04 -7.54
C VAL A 179 20.76 1.64 -8.86
N ILE A 180 20.25 2.60 -9.59
CA ILE A 180 19.57 2.41 -10.89
C ILE A 180 20.28 3.24 -11.95
N ASN A 181 20.81 2.58 -12.97
CA ASN A 181 21.61 3.21 -14.03
C ASN A 181 22.73 4.10 -13.46
N GLY A 182 23.48 3.57 -12.48
CA GLY A 182 24.57 4.25 -11.81
C GLY A 182 24.17 5.33 -10.80
N ALA A 183 22.93 5.78 -10.81
CA ALA A 183 22.45 6.81 -9.88
C ALA A 183 21.85 6.18 -8.62
N GLU A 184 22.25 6.69 -7.47
CA GLU A 184 21.68 6.30 -6.19
C GLU A 184 20.34 7.01 -5.99
N ARG A 185 19.28 6.24 -5.80
CA ARG A 185 17.89 6.72 -5.69
C ARG A 185 17.25 6.19 -4.43
N VAL A 186 16.30 6.94 -3.90
CA VAL A 186 15.50 6.56 -2.73
C VAL A 186 14.03 6.60 -3.10
N ILE A 187 13.28 5.58 -2.68
CA ILE A 187 11.82 5.57 -2.81
C ILE A 187 11.25 6.40 -1.67
N VAL A 188 10.52 7.44 -2.01
CA VAL A 188 9.87 8.32 -1.04
C VAL A 188 8.47 7.80 -0.76
N SER A 189 8.13 7.65 0.52
CA SER A 189 6.77 7.30 0.95
C SER A 189 5.78 8.38 0.51
N GLN A 190 4.65 7.95 -0.08
CA GLN A 190 3.62 8.86 -0.57
C GLN A 190 2.34 8.66 0.25
N LEU A 191 1.68 9.78 0.55
CA LEU A 191 0.37 9.78 1.18
C LEU A 191 -0.70 9.65 0.10
N VAL A 192 -1.51 8.62 0.19
CA VAL A 192 -2.65 8.39 -0.70
C VAL A 192 -3.91 8.19 0.12
N ARG A 193 -5.07 8.42 -0.51
CA ARG A 193 -6.35 8.13 0.13
C ARG A 193 -6.50 6.64 0.37
N SER A 194 -7.00 6.26 1.54
CA SER A 194 -7.30 4.85 1.83
C SER A 194 -8.41 4.32 0.93
N PRO A 195 -8.40 3.02 0.59
CA PRO A 195 -9.56 2.40 -0.02
C PRO A 195 -10.80 2.57 0.84
N GLY A 196 -11.93 2.86 0.20
CA GLY A 196 -13.18 3.09 0.91
C GLY A 196 -14.16 3.96 0.12
N ILE A 197 -15.19 4.42 0.78
CA ILE A 197 -16.25 5.24 0.21
C ILE A 197 -16.19 6.63 0.81
N TYR A 198 -16.06 7.64 -0.05
CA TYR A 198 -15.99 9.05 0.33
C TYR A 198 -17.24 9.76 -0.12
N TYR A 199 -17.98 10.34 0.82
CA TYR A 199 -19.18 11.11 0.56
C TYR A 199 -18.87 12.60 0.54
N GLY A 200 -19.54 13.34 -0.36
CA GLY A 200 -19.42 14.78 -0.45
C GLY A 200 -20.76 15.43 -0.76
N ILE A 201 -20.89 16.68 -0.39
CA ILE A 201 -22.06 17.50 -0.69
C ILE A 201 -21.57 18.72 -1.48
N GLY A 202 -22.13 18.89 -2.68
CA GLY A 202 -21.93 20.06 -3.51
C GLY A 202 -23.23 20.87 -3.59
N HIS A 203 -23.16 22.07 -4.17
CA HIS A 203 -24.34 22.91 -4.42
C HIS A 203 -24.38 23.29 -5.89
N ASP A 204 -25.57 23.23 -6.47
CA ASP A 204 -25.81 23.74 -7.81
C ASP A 204 -25.87 25.28 -7.80
N LYS A 205 -25.84 25.89 -8.98
CA LYS A 205 -25.95 27.35 -9.17
C LYS A 205 -27.23 27.97 -8.52
N VAL A 206 -28.24 27.17 -8.33
CA VAL A 206 -29.52 27.52 -7.71
C VAL A 206 -29.52 27.32 -6.18
N GLY A 207 -28.44 26.76 -5.62
CA GLY A 207 -28.32 26.41 -4.20
C GLY A 207 -28.92 25.06 -3.81
N LYS A 208 -29.31 24.22 -4.77
CA LYS A 208 -29.75 22.84 -4.51
C LYS A 208 -28.55 21.97 -4.10
N GLU A 209 -28.70 21.18 -3.05
CA GLU A 209 -27.70 20.22 -2.61
C GLU A 209 -27.59 19.08 -3.62
N LEU A 210 -26.35 18.80 -4.01
CA LEU A 210 -25.98 17.69 -4.87
C LEU A 210 -25.06 16.75 -4.10
N TYR A 211 -25.42 15.48 -4.07
CA TYR A 211 -24.65 14.47 -3.36
C TYR A 211 -23.67 13.79 -4.31
N THR A 212 -22.46 13.62 -3.83
CA THR A 212 -21.41 12.91 -4.54
C THR A 212 -20.88 11.78 -3.68
N CYS A 213 -20.45 10.70 -4.31
CA CYS A 213 -19.84 9.57 -3.63
C CYS A 213 -18.73 9.01 -4.52
N THR A 214 -17.55 8.86 -3.95
CA THR A 214 -16.40 8.27 -4.64
C THR A 214 -16.03 6.96 -3.96
N VAL A 215 -16.09 5.88 -4.70
CA VAL A 215 -15.63 4.57 -4.25
C VAL A 215 -14.21 4.36 -4.75
N ILE A 216 -13.28 4.25 -3.83
CA ILE A 216 -11.85 4.00 -4.10
C ILE A 216 -11.56 2.54 -3.74
N PRO A 217 -11.30 1.67 -4.72
CA PRO A 217 -10.91 0.29 -4.46
C PRO A 217 -9.45 0.22 -3.98
N ASN A 218 -9.07 -0.91 -3.40
CA ASN A 218 -7.67 -1.18 -3.11
C ASN A 218 -6.82 -1.24 -4.39
N ARG A 219 -7.40 -1.81 -5.46
CA ARG A 219 -6.79 -1.92 -6.78
C ARG A 219 -7.88 -1.84 -7.84
N GLY A 220 -7.70 -1.02 -8.85
CA GLY A 220 -8.62 -0.89 -9.98
C GLY A 220 -9.16 0.52 -10.19
N ALA A 221 -10.19 0.62 -11.02
CA ALA A 221 -10.79 1.90 -11.41
C ALA A 221 -11.64 2.52 -10.28
N TRP A 222 -11.61 3.83 -10.18
CA TRP A 222 -12.47 4.55 -9.25
C TRP A 222 -13.90 4.65 -9.81
N LEU A 223 -14.87 4.56 -8.91
CA LEU A 223 -16.27 4.82 -9.24
C LEU A 223 -16.69 6.14 -8.59
N GLU A 224 -17.03 7.11 -9.42
CA GLU A 224 -17.50 8.42 -8.98
C GLU A 224 -18.99 8.53 -9.26
N TYR A 225 -19.80 8.61 -8.20
CA TYR A 225 -21.23 8.80 -8.28
C TYR A 225 -21.57 10.28 -8.06
N GLU A 226 -22.45 10.82 -8.87
CA GLU A 226 -22.92 12.20 -8.75
C GLU A 226 -24.45 12.28 -8.96
N THR A 227 -25.10 13.13 -8.20
CA THR A 227 -26.50 13.47 -8.39
C THR A 227 -26.60 14.72 -9.27
N ASP A 228 -27.47 14.69 -10.28
CA ASP A 228 -27.74 15.85 -11.11
C ASP A 228 -28.85 16.74 -10.50
N SER A 229 -29.01 17.96 -11.01
CA SER A 229 -30.08 18.88 -10.62
C SER A 229 -31.49 18.31 -10.74
N ASN A 230 -31.67 17.30 -11.59
CA ASN A 230 -32.93 16.57 -11.79
C ASN A 230 -33.09 15.34 -10.88
N ASP A 231 -32.28 15.19 -9.84
CA ASP A 231 -32.25 14.03 -8.93
C ASP A 231 -31.89 12.70 -9.59
N VAL A 232 -31.27 12.73 -10.77
CA VAL A 232 -30.79 11.54 -11.48
C VAL A 232 -29.38 11.19 -11.01
N PHE A 233 -29.15 9.91 -10.68
CA PHE A 233 -27.84 9.42 -10.30
C PHE A 233 -27.05 8.99 -11.54
N TYR A 234 -25.85 9.54 -11.63
CA TYR A 234 -24.86 9.19 -12.64
C TYR A 234 -23.64 8.57 -12.01
N VAL A 235 -22.96 7.76 -12.78
CA VAL A 235 -21.67 7.16 -12.40
C VAL A 235 -20.64 7.41 -13.50
N ARG A 236 -19.41 7.66 -13.07
CA ARG A 236 -18.22 7.66 -13.92
C ARG A 236 -17.30 6.54 -13.46
N VAL A 237 -16.78 5.81 -14.40
CA VAL A 237 -15.76 4.79 -14.16
C VAL A 237 -14.44 5.37 -14.64
N ASP A 238 -13.49 5.59 -13.74
CA ASP A 238 -12.13 6.05 -14.02
C ASP A 238 -12.08 7.29 -14.94
N ARG A 239 -12.82 8.35 -14.57
CA ARG A 239 -12.90 9.63 -15.30
C ARG A 239 -13.48 9.56 -16.72
N THR A 240 -14.14 8.48 -17.06
CA THR A 240 -14.83 8.36 -18.37
C THR A 240 -16.12 9.20 -18.38
N ARG A 241 -16.84 9.16 -19.53
CA ARG A 241 -18.13 9.82 -19.67
C ARG A 241 -19.13 9.29 -18.63
N LYS A 242 -19.88 10.19 -18.01
CA LYS A 242 -20.93 9.81 -17.05
C LYS A 242 -22.06 9.04 -17.74
N VAL A 243 -22.51 8.01 -17.08
CA VAL A 243 -23.65 7.17 -17.49
C VAL A 243 -24.65 7.05 -16.34
N PRO A 244 -25.95 6.84 -16.61
CA PRO A 244 -26.91 6.59 -15.55
C PRO A 244 -26.53 5.37 -14.72
N VAL A 245 -26.71 5.45 -13.39
CA VAL A 245 -26.31 4.36 -12.47
C VAL A 245 -27.02 3.04 -12.79
N THR A 246 -28.24 3.09 -13.34
CA THR A 246 -28.99 1.89 -13.75
C THR A 246 -28.29 1.07 -14.83
N VAL A 247 -27.49 1.71 -15.69
CA VAL A 247 -26.67 1.02 -16.70
C VAL A 247 -25.56 0.22 -16.04
N LEU A 248 -24.88 0.80 -15.03
CA LEU A 248 -23.88 0.08 -14.25
C LEU A 248 -24.49 -1.11 -13.51
N ILE A 249 -25.65 -0.93 -12.87
CA ILE A 249 -26.32 -1.98 -12.12
C ILE A 249 -26.69 -3.16 -13.04
N ARG A 250 -27.17 -2.86 -14.24
CA ARG A 250 -27.44 -3.89 -15.25
C ARG A 250 -26.19 -4.61 -15.71
N ALA A 251 -25.10 -3.90 -15.85
CA ALA A 251 -23.79 -4.50 -16.19
C ALA A 251 -23.27 -5.42 -15.07
N LEU A 252 -23.65 -5.16 -13.82
CA LEU A 252 -23.31 -6.00 -12.65
C LEU A 252 -24.17 -7.26 -12.52
N GLY A 253 -25.19 -7.44 -13.40
CA GLY A 253 -25.98 -8.67 -13.45
C GLY A 253 -27.49 -8.51 -13.19
N PHE A 254 -27.96 -7.33 -12.73
CA PHE A 254 -29.38 -7.05 -12.50
C PHE A 254 -30.03 -6.52 -13.77
N GLY A 255 -30.50 -7.44 -14.63
CA GLY A 255 -30.96 -7.11 -15.99
C GLY A 255 -32.31 -6.41 -16.06
N THR A 256 -33.21 -6.71 -15.15
CA THR A 256 -34.63 -6.27 -15.20
C THR A 256 -34.89 -5.09 -14.25
N ASN A 257 -35.91 -4.28 -14.56
CA ASN A 257 -36.32 -3.20 -13.67
C ASN A 257 -36.87 -3.74 -12.33
N ALA A 258 -37.53 -4.92 -12.36
CA ALA A 258 -38.07 -5.54 -11.15
C ALA A 258 -36.97 -5.90 -10.16
N GLU A 259 -35.87 -6.48 -10.63
CA GLU A 259 -34.70 -6.81 -9.82
C GLU A 259 -34.04 -5.57 -9.22
N ILE A 260 -33.96 -4.48 -9.98
CA ILE A 260 -33.41 -3.21 -9.48
C ILE A 260 -34.30 -2.63 -8.37
N LEU A 261 -35.64 -2.66 -8.55
CA LEU A 261 -36.59 -2.19 -7.54
C LEU A 261 -36.57 -3.07 -6.29
N GLU A 262 -36.41 -4.38 -6.44
CA GLU A 262 -36.27 -5.30 -5.32
C GLU A 262 -34.98 -5.00 -4.52
N LEU A 263 -33.88 -4.67 -5.21
CA LEU A 263 -32.59 -4.35 -4.59
C LEU A 263 -32.63 -3.06 -3.76
N PHE A 264 -33.27 -2.01 -4.28
CA PHE A 264 -33.31 -0.69 -3.63
C PHE A 264 -34.57 -0.41 -2.81
N GLY A 265 -35.57 -1.28 -2.91
CA GLY A 265 -36.90 -1.05 -2.38
C GLY A 265 -37.72 -0.07 -3.23
N GLU A 266 -38.96 0.17 -2.80
CA GLU A 266 -39.87 1.09 -3.47
C GLU A 266 -39.55 2.56 -3.12
N GLU A 267 -38.38 3.03 -3.56
CA GLU A 267 -38.01 4.44 -3.40
C GLU A 267 -38.72 5.30 -4.45
N PRO A 268 -39.47 6.37 -4.03
CA PRO A 268 -40.22 7.21 -4.96
C PRO A 268 -39.42 7.86 -6.07
N LYS A 269 -38.08 7.97 -5.88
CA LYS A 269 -37.17 8.54 -6.87
C LYS A 269 -36.71 7.54 -7.93
N LEU A 270 -36.97 6.25 -7.73
CA LEU A 270 -36.65 5.18 -8.70
C LEU A 270 -37.86 4.78 -9.54
N LEU A 271 -39.06 5.08 -9.07
CA LEU A 271 -40.34 4.90 -9.78
C LEU A 271 -40.59 6.03 -10.77
#